data_2d9281d06c26ff25ecce97d13e0bab2d
#
_entry.id   2d9281d06c26ff25ecce97d13e0bab2d
#
_cell.length_a   1.000
_cell.length_b   1.000
_cell.length_c   1.000
_cell.angle_alpha   90.00
_cell.angle_beta   90.00
_cell.angle_gamma   90.00
#
_symmetry.space_group_name_H-M   'P 1'
#
loop_
_entity.id
_entity.type
_entity.pdbx_description
1 polymer ?
#
loop_
_entity_poly.entity_id
_entity_poly.type
_entity_poly.pdbx_seq_one_letter_code
_entity_poly.pdbx_strand_id
1 'polypeptide(L)'
;MFIKCHGSYLGFTGFNNHTRGFFRGLSKYAKIYVRNFTVDGNSSSYINDEDKQILSEQTLWSNYKNTSVRMDYPFEWNQEYLDVDINERIHLITAENSHHYFYDNYYGPKIAFTMWESDTYNPDFLNILKNYDSNIVLTKWQKECLIKQGFDESKIDIVHEGIEPDCFPIEQEKSNKFKFFLVGKWGFRKAIKETIECFLKTFEHIDDVELHITVDNAHPIWIPTEERLRMYNLLSPKIIIHSFPDRDVYLRILKNCNVFLSCSRGEGWNIPLAEALACGIPSIYSKGSGQLEFASEYPLGVDILKKIPAYHEEDKYFADGYVDEPNFEMLSEVLLDSYKNYSTYKKIHLQKCQHFISKYTWNKVSKDLFDVINKRYGSISLNNQGYIKFHRFSEDLNGIFFSQSYFDSCKVYIEITNENGDLYFFNDLIMMKNVEHCFGSEVQGKKIFT
;
A
#
# COMPACT_ATOMS: atom_id res chain seq x y z
N MET A 1 -1.72 0.90 23.58
CA MET A 1 -2.26 1.62 22.40
C MET A 1 -3.00 0.62 21.55
N PHE A 2 -4.14 1.01 21.04
CA PHE A 2 -4.98 0.19 20.19
C PHE A 2 -5.16 0.88 18.83
N ILE A 3 -4.84 0.18 17.73
CA ILE A 3 -4.88 0.75 16.39
C ILE A 3 -5.79 -0.09 15.51
N LYS A 4 -6.82 0.53 14.95
CA LYS A 4 -7.64 -0.10 13.92
C LYS A 4 -7.01 0.18 12.56
N CYS A 5 -6.48 -0.86 11.96
CA CYS A 5 -5.76 -0.83 10.71
C CYS A 5 -6.71 -1.18 9.56
N HIS A 6 -6.85 -0.26 8.60
CA HIS A 6 -7.71 -0.44 7.44
C HIS A 6 -6.85 -0.49 6.18
N GLY A 7 -6.98 -1.51 5.36
CA GLY A 7 -6.18 -1.59 4.14
C GLY A 7 -6.37 -2.87 3.33
N SER A 8 -5.78 -2.91 2.17
CA SER A 8 -5.77 -4.07 1.29
C SER A 8 -4.74 -5.10 1.78
N TYR A 9 -5.11 -5.91 2.77
CA TYR A 9 -4.20 -6.87 3.41
C TYR A 9 -3.98 -8.13 2.55
N LEU A 10 -5.04 -8.65 1.96
CA LEU A 10 -4.99 -9.83 1.09
C LEU A 10 -4.71 -9.40 -0.35
N GLY A 11 -3.91 -10.19 -1.08
CA GLY A 11 -3.56 -9.91 -2.48
C GLY A 11 -2.06 -9.85 -2.73
N PHE A 12 -1.67 -9.54 -3.96
CA PHE A 12 -0.29 -9.64 -4.45
C PHE A 12 0.31 -8.32 -4.96
N THR A 13 -0.43 -7.22 -4.89
CA THR A 13 0.05 -5.91 -5.37
C THR A 13 1.04 -5.28 -4.40
N GLY A 14 1.71 -4.21 -4.84
CA GLY A 14 2.57 -3.40 -3.98
C GLY A 14 1.82 -2.85 -2.75
N PHE A 15 0.56 -2.44 -2.91
CA PHE A 15 -0.30 -2.01 -1.80
C PHE A 15 -0.56 -3.11 -0.77
N ASN A 16 -0.77 -4.35 -1.23
CA ASN A 16 -0.95 -5.47 -0.32
C ASN A 16 0.32 -5.76 0.48
N ASN A 17 1.49 -5.70 -0.18
CA ASN A 17 2.78 -5.88 0.49
C ASN A 17 3.05 -4.78 1.52
N HIS A 18 2.80 -3.52 1.16
CA HIS A 18 2.84 -2.37 2.05
C HIS A 18 1.97 -2.58 3.29
N THR A 19 0.69 -2.87 3.09
CA THR A 19 -0.28 -3.06 4.17
C THR A 19 0.12 -4.21 5.10
N ARG A 20 0.47 -5.38 4.55
CA ARG A 20 0.91 -6.53 5.34
C ARG A 20 2.17 -6.24 6.15
N GLY A 21 3.18 -5.68 5.49
CA GLY A 21 4.45 -5.40 6.13
C GLY A 21 4.31 -4.48 7.33
N PHE A 22 3.57 -3.38 7.17
CA PHE A 22 3.33 -2.45 8.27
C PHE A 22 2.45 -3.04 9.37
N PHE A 23 1.39 -3.75 9.04
CA PHE A 23 0.49 -4.29 10.07
C PHE A 23 1.17 -5.41 10.86
N ARG A 24 1.92 -6.31 10.20
CA ARG A 24 2.77 -7.29 10.91
C ARG A 24 3.76 -6.60 11.85
N GLY A 25 4.43 -5.56 11.36
CA GLY A 25 5.39 -4.84 12.18
C GLY A 25 4.74 -4.11 13.36
N LEU A 26 3.60 -3.43 13.14
CA LEU A 26 2.86 -2.72 14.20
C LEU A 26 2.33 -3.65 15.28
N SER A 27 1.93 -4.88 14.96
CA SER A 27 1.42 -5.85 15.93
C SER A 27 2.41 -6.17 17.04
N LYS A 28 3.71 -5.91 16.81
CA LYS A 28 4.79 -6.07 17.81
C LYS A 28 4.83 -4.96 18.86
N TYR A 29 4.21 -3.82 18.58
CA TYR A 29 4.29 -2.62 19.41
C TYR A 29 2.92 -2.15 19.95
N ALA A 30 1.85 -2.53 19.27
CA ALA A 30 0.49 -2.14 19.61
C ALA A 30 -0.48 -3.30 19.39
N LYS A 31 -1.61 -3.29 20.11
CA LYS A 31 -2.73 -4.16 19.76
C LYS A 31 -3.38 -3.59 18.49
N ILE A 32 -3.47 -4.41 17.46
CA ILE A 32 -4.04 -3.99 16.18
C ILE A 32 -5.29 -4.79 15.84
N TYR A 33 -6.20 -4.17 15.08
CA TYR A 33 -7.30 -4.84 14.39
C TYR A 33 -7.22 -4.50 12.91
N VAL A 34 -7.23 -5.53 12.06
CA VAL A 34 -7.13 -5.38 10.62
C VAL A 34 -8.50 -5.46 9.99
N ARG A 35 -8.88 -4.40 9.25
CA ARG A 35 -10.01 -4.44 8.32
C ARG A 35 -9.47 -4.52 6.91
N ASN A 36 -9.71 -5.66 6.26
CA ASN A 36 -9.28 -5.89 4.90
C ASN A 36 -10.30 -5.33 3.89
N PHE A 37 -9.80 -4.66 2.83
CA PHE A 37 -10.61 -4.12 1.73
C PHE A 37 -10.45 -4.88 0.42
N THR A 38 -9.76 -6.01 0.41
CA THR A 38 -9.47 -6.72 -0.82
C THR A 38 -10.75 -7.28 -1.44
N VAL A 39 -10.91 -7.05 -2.73
CA VAL A 39 -12.05 -7.49 -3.53
C VAL A 39 -11.84 -8.89 -4.12
N ASP A 40 -10.59 -9.38 -4.14
CA ASP A 40 -10.23 -10.63 -4.82
C ASP A 40 -10.30 -11.84 -3.89
N GLY A 41 -11.35 -12.64 -4.04
CA GLY A 41 -11.62 -13.82 -3.22
C GLY A 41 -10.59 -14.98 -3.25
N ASN A 42 -9.53 -14.89 -4.07
CA ASN A 42 -8.50 -15.92 -4.21
C ASN A 42 -7.11 -15.52 -3.67
N SER A 43 -7.02 -14.47 -2.90
CA SER A 43 -5.74 -13.85 -2.51
C SER A 43 -5.10 -14.39 -1.23
N SER A 44 -5.64 -15.45 -0.63
CA SER A 44 -5.09 -16.05 0.60
C SER A 44 -3.77 -16.80 0.41
N SER A 45 -3.36 -17.07 -0.83
CA SER A 45 -2.11 -17.80 -1.13
C SER A 45 -0.83 -17.00 -0.85
N TYR A 46 -0.95 -15.68 -0.69
CA TYR A 46 0.20 -14.77 -0.50
C TYR A 46 0.45 -14.39 0.96
N ILE A 47 -0.34 -14.90 1.91
CA ILE A 47 -0.18 -14.63 3.33
C ILE A 47 0.65 -15.74 3.98
N ASN A 48 1.60 -15.34 4.82
CA ASN A 48 2.41 -16.24 5.62
C ASN A 48 1.69 -16.64 6.93
N ASP A 49 2.34 -17.46 7.76
CA ASP A 49 1.73 -17.94 9.00
C ASP A 49 1.60 -16.83 10.06
N GLU A 50 2.49 -15.85 10.07
CA GLU A 50 2.36 -14.64 10.94
C GLU A 50 1.15 -13.81 10.55
N ASP A 51 0.90 -13.64 9.25
CA ASP A 51 -0.31 -12.97 8.74
C ASP A 51 -1.59 -13.73 9.12
N LYS A 52 -1.57 -15.06 9.02
CA LYS A 52 -2.70 -15.91 9.41
C LYS A 52 -2.97 -15.81 10.90
N GLN A 53 -1.92 -15.75 11.73
CA GLN A 53 -2.06 -15.57 13.16
C GLN A 53 -2.71 -14.22 13.48
N ILE A 54 -2.21 -13.12 12.91
CA ILE A 54 -2.79 -11.78 13.10
C ILE A 54 -4.27 -11.76 12.72
N LEU A 55 -4.64 -12.42 11.63
CA LEU A 55 -6.03 -12.49 11.19
C LEU A 55 -6.88 -13.45 12.06
N SER A 56 -6.31 -14.53 12.60
CA SER A 56 -7.03 -15.52 13.40
C SER A 56 -7.31 -15.05 14.83
N GLU A 57 -6.48 -14.22 15.38
CA GLU A 57 -6.69 -13.58 16.69
C GLU A 57 -7.87 -12.60 16.68
N GLN A 58 -8.42 -12.32 15.48
CA GLN A 58 -9.55 -11.45 15.27
C GLN A 58 -10.78 -12.28 14.95
N THR A 59 -11.64 -12.46 15.93
CA THR A 59 -12.89 -13.25 15.83
C THR A 59 -13.79 -12.87 14.66
N LEU A 60 -13.66 -11.66 14.15
CA LEU A 60 -14.38 -11.16 12.98
C LEU A 60 -13.96 -11.80 11.65
N TRP A 61 -12.75 -12.33 11.58
CA TRP A 61 -12.23 -12.86 10.32
C TRP A 61 -12.76 -14.25 9.98
N SER A 62 -13.15 -15.03 10.99
CA SER A 62 -13.69 -16.39 10.79
C SER A 62 -14.99 -16.39 9.97
N ASN A 63 -15.75 -15.31 10.00
CA ASN A 63 -17.05 -15.19 9.31
C ASN A 63 -16.89 -14.71 7.85
N TYR A 64 -15.75 -14.12 7.49
CA TYR A 64 -15.51 -13.61 6.13
C TYR A 64 -15.08 -14.66 5.10
N LYS A 65 -14.85 -15.89 5.50
CA LYS A 65 -14.37 -16.95 4.57
C LYS A 65 -15.31 -17.26 3.40
N ASN A 66 -16.55 -16.82 3.44
CA ASN A 66 -17.59 -17.21 2.48
C ASN A 66 -18.32 -16.06 1.78
N THR A 67 -17.93 -14.81 1.96
CA THR A 67 -18.62 -13.71 1.30
C THR A 67 -17.76 -13.08 0.21
N SER A 68 -18.26 -13.10 -1.01
CA SER A 68 -17.85 -12.18 -2.07
C SER A 68 -18.25 -10.77 -1.63
N VAL A 69 -17.33 -10.02 -1.07
CA VAL A 69 -17.59 -8.66 -0.59
C VAL A 69 -17.82 -7.76 -1.81
N ARG A 70 -19.07 -7.44 -2.09
CA ARG A 70 -19.41 -6.23 -2.84
C ARG A 70 -19.02 -5.04 -1.98
N MET A 71 -18.59 -3.96 -2.63
CA MET A 71 -18.17 -2.71 -1.97
C MET A 71 -19.25 -2.00 -1.13
N ASP A 72 -20.44 -2.54 -1.04
CA ASP A 72 -21.57 -2.00 -0.36
C ASP A 72 -21.64 -2.59 1.04
N TYR A 73 -20.94 -1.96 1.97
CA TYR A 73 -21.10 -2.09 3.44
C TYR A 73 -21.14 -3.50 4.04
N PRO A 74 -20.10 -3.94 4.73
CA PRO A 74 -20.23 -5.06 5.67
C PRO A 74 -20.14 -4.56 7.10
N PHE A 75 -21.24 -4.58 7.81
CA PHE A 75 -21.21 -4.55 9.27
C PHE A 75 -21.75 -5.87 9.78
N GLU A 76 -20.88 -6.72 10.28
CA GLU A 76 -21.29 -7.78 11.19
C GLU A 76 -21.06 -7.30 12.63
N TRP A 77 -22.11 -7.25 13.40
CA TRP A 77 -22.04 -7.00 14.83
C TRP A 77 -21.63 -8.29 15.54
N ASN A 78 -20.46 -8.26 16.19
CA ASN A 78 -20.14 -9.24 17.18
C ASN A 78 -20.31 -8.56 18.57
N GLN A 79 -20.93 -9.25 19.50
CA GLN A 79 -21.20 -8.77 20.86
C GLN A 79 -19.93 -8.32 21.59
N GLU A 80 -18.75 -8.86 21.21
CA GLU A 80 -17.43 -8.45 21.72
C GLU A 80 -17.01 -7.03 21.30
N TYR A 81 -17.65 -6.45 20.28
CA TYR A 81 -17.36 -5.07 19.84
C TYR A 81 -17.95 -3.99 20.77
N LEU A 82 -18.97 -4.34 21.55
CA LEU A 82 -19.56 -3.42 22.50
C LEU A 82 -18.69 -3.23 23.76
N ASP A 83 -17.81 -4.18 24.02
CA ASP A 83 -16.90 -4.15 25.18
C ASP A 83 -15.53 -3.50 24.85
N VAL A 84 -15.29 -3.12 23.58
CA VAL A 84 -14.04 -2.45 23.22
C VAL A 84 -14.14 -0.96 23.49
N ASP A 85 -13.26 -0.46 24.31
CA ASP A 85 -13.13 0.93 24.67
C ASP A 85 -13.05 1.82 23.42
N ILE A 86 -14.10 2.64 23.19
CA ILE A 86 -14.25 3.50 22.02
C ILE A 86 -13.11 4.53 21.94
N ASN A 87 -12.45 4.79 23.03
CA ASN A 87 -11.47 5.86 23.20
C ASN A 87 -10.05 5.46 22.84
N GLU A 88 -9.77 4.17 22.70
CA GLU A 88 -8.44 3.67 22.40
C GLU A 88 -8.19 3.49 20.90
N ARG A 89 -9.07 3.97 20.05
CA ARG A 89 -9.01 3.66 18.62
C ARG A 89 -8.37 4.80 17.85
N ILE A 90 -7.14 4.55 17.46
CA ILE A 90 -6.50 5.28 16.39
C ILE A 90 -6.81 4.54 15.11
N HIS A 91 -7.31 5.23 14.09
CA HIS A 91 -7.58 4.64 12.78
C HIS A 91 -6.39 4.91 11.86
N LEU A 92 -5.69 3.86 11.46
CA LEU A 92 -4.66 3.92 10.44
C LEU A 92 -5.23 3.36 9.13
N ILE A 93 -5.25 4.17 8.09
CA ILE A 93 -5.83 3.82 6.79
C ILE A 93 -4.72 3.78 5.75
N THR A 94 -4.42 2.56 5.28
CA THR A 94 -3.46 2.29 4.20
C THR A 94 -4.23 1.77 2.99
N ALA A 95 -4.86 2.66 2.24
CA ALA A 95 -5.75 2.26 1.18
C ALA A 95 -5.43 2.98 -0.13
N GLU A 96 -5.86 2.42 -1.22
CA GLU A 96 -5.91 3.14 -2.49
C GLU A 96 -6.82 4.36 -2.37
N ASN A 97 -6.57 5.38 -3.18
CA ASN A 97 -7.21 6.68 -3.05
C ASN A 97 -8.74 6.62 -3.02
N SER A 98 -9.34 5.73 -3.81
CA SER A 98 -10.79 5.51 -3.85
C SER A 98 -11.38 5.03 -2.52
N HIS A 99 -10.60 4.38 -1.67
CA HIS A 99 -11.07 3.84 -0.39
C HIS A 99 -11.01 4.86 0.75
N HIS A 100 -10.34 6.00 0.57
CA HIS A 100 -10.30 7.06 1.56
C HIS A 100 -11.62 7.83 1.70
N TYR A 101 -12.56 7.72 0.75
CA TYR A 101 -13.88 8.35 0.82
C TYR A 101 -14.77 7.80 1.93
N PHE A 102 -14.54 6.58 2.41
CA PHE A 102 -15.44 5.88 3.34
C PHE A 102 -15.16 6.17 4.81
N TYR A 103 -14.19 7.04 5.14
CA TYR A 103 -13.68 7.16 6.51
C TYR A 103 -14.12 8.41 7.27
N ASP A 104 -15.00 9.21 6.69
CA ASP A 104 -15.52 10.44 7.34
C ASP A 104 -16.29 10.15 8.63
N ASN A 105 -16.76 8.93 8.81
CA ASN A 105 -17.68 8.54 9.88
C ASN A 105 -17.01 7.86 11.08
N TYR A 106 -15.67 7.73 11.12
CA TYR A 106 -15.01 7.12 12.27
C TYR A 106 -14.68 8.12 13.36
N TYR A 107 -15.00 7.75 14.59
CA TYR A 107 -14.65 8.52 15.78
C TYR A 107 -13.24 8.15 16.23
N GLY A 108 -12.49 9.16 16.69
CA GLY A 108 -11.12 9.04 17.12
C GLY A 108 -10.13 9.54 16.06
N PRO A 109 -8.84 9.62 16.40
CA PRO A 109 -7.80 10.08 15.49
C PRO A 109 -7.72 9.23 14.23
N LYS A 110 -7.72 9.89 13.07
CA LYS A 110 -7.63 9.28 11.76
C LYS A 110 -6.30 9.63 11.10
N ILE A 111 -5.56 8.64 10.71
CA ILE A 111 -4.26 8.77 10.04
C ILE A 111 -4.38 8.19 8.65
N ALA A 112 -4.15 8.98 7.61
CA ALA A 112 -4.00 8.49 6.26
C ALA A 112 -2.54 8.11 6.01
N PHE A 113 -2.29 6.91 5.50
CA PHE A 113 -1.00 6.53 4.99
C PHE A 113 -1.12 6.37 3.48
N THR A 114 -0.55 7.31 2.73
CA THR A 114 -0.83 7.47 1.30
C THR A 114 0.41 7.26 0.45
N MET A 115 0.18 6.75 -0.75
CA MET A 115 1.17 6.70 -1.83
C MET A 115 0.67 7.51 -3.02
N TRP A 116 1.55 8.29 -3.63
CA TRP A 116 1.24 9.09 -4.79
C TRP A 116 2.44 9.10 -5.75
N GLU A 117 2.18 9.23 -7.04
CA GLU A 117 3.17 8.91 -8.07
C GLU A 117 3.35 10.01 -9.13
N SER A 118 2.60 11.14 -9.01
CA SER A 118 2.80 12.37 -9.79
C SER A 118 3.15 13.55 -8.86
N ASP A 119 3.54 14.70 -9.42
CA ASP A 119 3.93 15.86 -8.61
C ASP A 119 2.74 16.66 -8.05
N THR A 120 1.52 16.27 -8.41
CA THR A 120 0.29 16.92 -7.98
C THR A 120 -0.73 15.87 -7.55
N TYR A 121 -1.17 15.95 -6.31
CA TYR A 121 -2.29 15.14 -5.83
C TYR A 121 -3.59 15.61 -6.46
N ASN A 122 -4.45 14.67 -6.83
CA ASN A 122 -5.78 14.99 -7.31
C ASN A 122 -6.52 15.89 -6.31
N PRO A 123 -7.20 16.99 -6.74
CA PRO A 123 -7.84 17.93 -5.83
C PRO A 123 -8.90 17.30 -4.92
N ASP A 124 -9.68 16.34 -5.43
CA ASP A 124 -10.71 15.66 -4.62
C ASP A 124 -10.05 14.81 -3.54
N PHE A 125 -9.00 14.06 -3.91
CA PHE A 125 -8.23 13.28 -2.96
C PHE A 125 -7.51 14.17 -1.92
N LEU A 126 -6.95 15.30 -2.36
CA LEU A 126 -6.33 16.27 -1.46
C LEU A 126 -7.35 16.82 -0.43
N ASN A 127 -8.58 17.09 -0.85
CA ASN A 127 -9.65 17.53 0.04
C ASN A 127 -10.03 16.44 1.07
N ILE A 128 -10.03 15.18 0.66
CA ILE A 128 -10.25 14.05 1.57
C ILE A 128 -9.13 13.99 2.62
N LEU A 129 -7.87 14.07 2.19
CA LEU A 129 -6.72 14.02 3.09
C LEU A 129 -6.71 15.14 4.13
N LYS A 130 -7.28 16.31 3.82
CA LYS A 130 -7.44 17.43 4.78
C LYS A 130 -8.34 17.11 5.97
N ASN A 131 -9.25 16.14 5.82
CA ASN A 131 -10.15 15.69 6.88
C ASN A 131 -9.49 14.71 7.85
N TYR A 132 -8.28 14.25 7.56
CA TYR A 132 -7.50 13.43 8.46
C TYR A 132 -6.75 14.27 9.51
N ASP A 133 -6.57 13.72 10.69
CA ASP A 133 -5.82 14.38 11.77
C ASP A 133 -4.34 14.46 11.45
N SER A 134 -3.80 13.44 10.78
CA SER A 134 -2.46 13.43 10.22
C SER A 134 -2.35 12.56 8.97
N ASN A 135 -1.29 12.82 8.21
CA ASN A 135 -0.99 12.09 6.98
C ASN A 135 0.44 11.57 7.04
N ILE A 136 0.62 10.32 6.65
CA ILE A 136 1.93 9.69 6.49
C ILE A 136 2.17 9.49 5.01
N VAL A 137 3.37 9.81 4.57
CA VAL A 137 3.85 9.60 3.20
C VAL A 137 5.18 8.86 3.24
N LEU A 138 5.57 8.24 2.13
CA LEU A 138 6.76 7.39 2.08
C LEU A 138 8.06 8.19 1.93
N THR A 139 8.02 9.41 1.34
CA THR A 139 9.22 10.12 0.93
C THR A 139 9.10 11.64 1.14
N LYS A 140 10.25 12.31 1.22
CA LYS A 140 10.32 13.77 1.25
C LYS A 140 9.68 14.39 0.01
N TRP A 141 9.89 13.75 -1.16
CA TRP A 141 9.30 14.22 -2.41
C TRP A 141 7.77 14.28 -2.32
N GLN A 142 7.10 13.24 -1.81
CA GLN A 142 5.64 13.25 -1.61
C GLN A 142 5.20 14.32 -0.60
N LYS A 143 5.95 14.47 0.51
CA LYS A 143 5.70 15.55 1.48
C LYS A 143 5.77 16.93 0.83
N GLU A 144 6.79 17.17 0.03
CA GLU A 144 6.94 18.43 -0.70
C GLU A 144 5.81 18.68 -1.71
N CYS A 145 5.32 17.64 -2.38
CA CYS A 145 4.17 17.74 -3.28
C CYS A 145 2.91 18.17 -2.53
N LEU A 146 2.64 17.64 -1.35
CA LEU A 146 1.51 18.06 -0.51
C LEU A 146 1.66 19.51 -0.04
N ILE A 147 2.84 19.88 0.45
CA ILE A 147 3.10 21.26 0.93
C ILE A 147 2.92 22.29 -0.19
N LYS A 148 3.41 22.00 -1.40
CA LYS A 148 3.23 22.87 -2.58
C LYS A 148 1.76 23.08 -2.94
N GLN A 149 0.89 22.14 -2.60
CA GLN A 149 -0.55 22.23 -2.79
C GLN A 149 -1.29 22.82 -1.58
N GLY A 150 -0.56 23.44 -0.64
CA GLY A 150 -1.13 24.12 0.52
C GLY A 150 -1.56 23.21 1.67
N PHE A 151 -0.99 22.01 1.76
CA PHE A 151 -1.22 21.13 2.90
C PHE A 151 -0.38 21.57 4.10
N ASP A 152 -0.94 21.47 5.31
CA ASP A 152 -0.25 21.84 6.55
C ASP A 152 0.90 20.84 6.82
N GLU A 153 2.13 21.35 6.78
CA GLU A 153 3.32 20.56 7.03
C GLU A 153 3.31 19.85 8.39
N SER A 154 2.72 20.48 9.41
CA SER A 154 2.64 19.94 10.76
C SER A 154 1.80 18.66 10.86
N LYS A 155 0.96 18.42 9.86
CA LYS A 155 0.12 17.22 9.73
C LYS A 155 0.76 16.11 8.90
N ILE A 156 1.98 16.29 8.39
CA ILE A 156 2.62 15.33 7.49
C ILE A 156 3.85 14.72 8.16
N ASP A 157 3.87 13.40 8.30
CA ASP A 157 5.03 12.61 8.70
C ASP A 157 5.56 11.78 7.53
N ILE A 158 6.84 11.40 7.61
CA ILE A 158 7.47 10.51 6.63
C ILE A 158 7.77 9.19 7.34
N VAL A 159 7.30 8.09 6.75
CA VAL A 159 7.65 6.73 7.15
C VAL A 159 7.96 5.94 5.89
N HIS A 160 9.18 5.45 5.79
CA HIS A 160 9.66 4.73 4.61
C HIS A 160 9.05 3.34 4.49
N GLU A 161 9.10 2.78 3.28
CA GLU A 161 8.67 1.42 2.98
C GLU A 161 9.67 0.38 3.51
N GLY A 162 9.18 -0.81 3.82
CA GLY A 162 10.00 -1.92 4.26
C GLY A 162 10.46 -2.84 3.13
N ILE A 163 11.45 -3.67 3.43
CA ILE A 163 11.97 -4.72 2.55
C ILE A 163 11.70 -6.07 3.21
N GLU A 164 11.22 -7.02 2.41
CA GLU A 164 10.99 -8.38 2.88
C GLU A 164 12.30 -9.08 3.26
N PRO A 165 12.30 -9.91 4.32
CA PRO A 165 13.51 -10.54 4.83
C PRO A 165 14.20 -11.49 3.86
N ASP A 166 13.49 -11.95 2.83
CA ASP A 166 14.00 -12.80 1.76
C ASP A 166 14.85 -12.05 0.71
N CYS A 167 14.88 -10.70 0.76
CA CYS A 167 15.71 -9.86 -0.10
C CYS A 167 17.12 -9.69 0.50
N PHE A 168 18.03 -10.54 0.08
CA PHE A 168 19.46 -10.51 0.45
C PHE A 168 20.33 -11.04 -0.70
N PRO A 169 21.63 -10.65 -0.73
CA PRO A 169 22.54 -11.12 -1.77
C PRO A 169 22.76 -12.64 -1.71
N ILE A 170 22.87 -13.27 -2.87
CA ILE A 170 23.28 -14.67 -3.02
C ILE A 170 24.44 -14.79 -3.99
N GLU A 171 25.11 -15.93 -4.00
CA GLU A 171 25.96 -16.31 -5.10
C GLU A 171 25.08 -16.64 -6.31
N GLN A 172 25.32 -15.93 -7.43
CA GLN A 172 24.50 -16.08 -8.62
C GLN A 172 24.84 -17.38 -9.36
N GLU A 173 23.82 -17.98 -9.94
CA GLU A 173 24.01 -19.14 -10.83
C GLU A 173 24.84 -18.75 -12.05
N LYS A 174 25.75 -19.67 -12.47
CA LYS A 174 26.54 -19.46 -13.67
C LYS A 174 25.63 -19.44 -14.90
N SER A 175 25.81 -18.45 -15.73
CA SER A 175 25.08 -18.29 -17.00
C SER A 175 26.04 -17.83 -18.08
N ASN A 176 25.80 -18.28 -19.31
CA ASN A 176 26.47 -17.78 -20.52
C ASN A 176 25.75 -16.58 -21.14
N LYS A 177 24.65 -16.13 -20.50
CA LYS A 177 23.89 -14.95 -20.89
C LYS A 177 23.98 -13.89 -19.82
N PHE A 178 24.10 -12.64 -20.24
CA PHE A 178 23.98 -11.47 -19.37
C PHE A 178 22.50 -11.09 -19.26
N LYS A 179 21.97 -11.09 -18.06
CA LYS A 179 20.52 -10.98 -17.79
C LYS A 179 20.17 -9.62 -17.22
N PHE A 180 19.32 -8.90 -17.91
CA PHE A 180 18.59 -7.75 -17.38
C PHE A 180 17.23 -8.19 -16.87
N PHE A 181 16.68 -7.51 -15.86
CA PHE A 181 15.36 -7.80 -15.35
C PHE A 181 14.54 -6.53 -15.20
N LEU A 182 13.38 -6.48 -15.87
CA LEU A 182 12.43 -5.37 -15.89
C LEU A 182 11.12 -5.79 -15.22
N VAL A 183 10.68 -5.01 -14.23
CA VAL A 183 9.48 -5.30 -13.43
C VAL A 183 8.53 -4.11 -13.39
N GLY A 184 7.24 -4.37 -13.49
CA GLY A 184 6.18 -3.38 -13.28
C GLY A 184 4.97 -3.61 -14.17
N LYS A 185 3.82 -3.08 -13.81
CA LYS A 185 2.63 -3.14 -14.66
C LYS A 185 2.91 -2.44 -15.99
N TRP A 186 2.55 -3.08 -17.11
CA TRP A 186 2.63 -2.43 -18.42
C TRP A 186 1.71 -1.22 -18.45
N GLY A 187 2.27 -0.03 -18.47
CA GLY A 187 1.54 1.23 -18.48
C GLY A 187 2.46 2.41 -18.71
N PHE A 188 1.87 3.55 -19.01
CA PHE A 188 2.58 4.81 -19.31
C PHE A 188 3.56 5.19 -18.19
N ARG A 189 3.12 5.15 -16.94
CA ARG A 189 3.93 5.55 -15.79
C ARG A 189 5.21 4.73 -15.63
N LYS A 190 5.15 3.43 -15.87
CA LYS A 190 6.31 2.52 -15.74
C LYS A 190 7.25 2.57 -16.94
N ALA A 191 6.89 3.26 -18.03
CA ALA A 191 7.69 3.38 -19.26
C ALA A 191 8.23 2.04 -19.80
N ILE A 192 7.42 0.99 -19.68
CA ILE A 192 7.82 -0.38 -20.04
C ILE A 192 8.17 -0.47 -21.52
N LYS A 193 7.30 0.06 -22.39
CA LYS A 193 7.48 0.06 -23.84
C LYS A 193 8.81 0.71 -24.22
N GLU A 194 9.04 1.93 -23.78
CA GLU A 194 10.22 2.72 -24.10
C GLU A 194 11.51 2.07 -23.57
N THR A 195 11.44 1.47 -22.39
CA THR A 195 12.58 0.74 -21.80
C THR A 195 12.93 -0.51 -22.64
N ILE A 196 11.95 -1.27 -23.12
CA ILE A 196 12.16 -2.43 -23.98
C ILE A 196 12.72 -1.98 -25.35
N GLU A 197 12.17 -0.92 -25.94
CA GLU A 197 12.67 -0.33 -27.19
C GLU A 197 14.16 0.04 -27.09
N CYS A 198 14.53 0.76 -25.99
CA CYS A 198 15.92 1.11 -25.73
C CYS A 198 16.82 -0.12 -25.58
N PHE A 199 16.37 -1.12 -24.83
CA PHE A 199 17.13 -2.37 -24.66
C PHE A 199 17.39 -3.08 -26.00
N LEU A 200 16.35 -3.29 -26.78
CA LEU A 200 16.46 -3.99 -28.08
C LEU A 200 17.37 -3.25 -29.04
N LYS A 201 17.27 -1.92 -29.11
CA LYS A 201 18.15 -1.08 -29.93
C LYS A 201 19.60 -1.13 -29.44
N THR A 202 19.83 -1.02 -28.15
CA THR A 202 21.18 -0.99 -27.55
C THR A 202 21.94 -2.30 -27.80
N PHE A 203 21.23 -3.43 -27.70
CA PHE A 203 21.83 -4.75 -27.79
C PHE A 203 21.50 -5.48 -29.10
N GLU A 204 21.15 -4.75 -30.16
CA GLU A 204 20.78 -5.36 -31.46
C GLU A 204 21.82 -6.36 -31.95
N HIS A 205 23.10 -6.01 -31.84
CA HIS A 205 24.25 -6.82 -32.35
C HIS A 205 25.02 -7.56 -31.24
N ILE A 206 24.47 -7.69 -30.05
CA ILE A 206 25.08 -8.39 -28.91
C ILE A 206 24.22 -9.60 -28.55
N ASP A 207 24.70 -10.82 -28.82
CA ASP A 207 23.89 -12.04 -28.74
C ASP A 207 23.84 -12.68 -27.37
N ASP A 208 24.75 -12.33 -26.45
CA ASP A 208 24.85 -12.91 -25.11
C ASP A 208 24.03 -12.18 -24.04
N VAL A 209 23.10 -11.30 -24.42
CA VAL A 209 22.21 -10.58 -23.51
C VAL A 209 20.76 -11.05 -23.61
N GLU A 210 20.06 -11.04 -22.48
CA GLU A 210 18.63 -11.32 -22.35
C GLU A 210 17.95 -10.26 -21.47
N LEU A 211 16.71 -9.92 -21.82
CA LEU A 211 15.81 -9.12 -20.97
C LEU A 211 14.70 -10.02 -20.44
N HIS A 212 14.78 -10.35 -19.18
CA HIS A 212 13.70 -11.00 -18.43
C HIS A 212 12.67 -9.96 -18.03
N ILE A 213 11.39 -10.22 -18.26
CA ILE A 213 10.32 -9.26 -17.95
C ILE A 213 9.18 -9.92 -17.14
N THR A 214 8.67 -9.19 -16.16
CA THR A 214 7.39 -9.46 -15.52
C THR A 214 6.60 -8.16 -15.48
N VAL A 215 5.78 -7.96 -16.53
CA VAL A 215 5.15 -6.67 -16.83
C VAL A 215 3.65 -6.80 -17.10
N ASP A 216 3.06 -7.89 -16.63
CA ASP A 216 1.64 -8.13 -16.82
C ASP A 216 0.81 -7.04 -16.13
N ASN A 217 -0.29 -6.67 -16.79
CA ASN A 217 -1.26 -5.74 -16.28
C ASN A 217 -2.67 -6.30 -16.49
N ALA A 218 -3.34 -6.59 -15.39
CA ALA A 218 -4.69 -7.15 -15.39
C ALA A 218 -5.80 -6.09 -15.55
N HIS A 219 -5.47 -4.79 -15.51
CA HIS A 219 -6.42 -3.69 -15.51
C HIS A 219 -6.17 -2.70 -16.66
N PRO A 220 -7.23 -2.06 -17.20
CA PRO A 220 -8.65 -2.39 -17.04
C PRO A 220 -9.05 -3.62 -17.86
N ILE A 221 -8.22 -3.99 -18.86
CA ILE A 221 -8.40 -5.15 -19.73
C ILE A 221 -7.07 -5.92 -19.75
N TRP A 222 -7.14 -7.19 -19.38
CA TRP A 222 -5.97 -8.04 -19.48
C TRP A 222 -5.63 -8.36 -20.94
N ILE A 223 -4.45 -7.94 -21.36
CA ILE A 223 -3.83 -8.31 -22.64
C ILE A 223 -2.53 -9.05 -22.29
N PRO A 224 -2.34 -10.28 -22.78
CA PRO A 224 -1.10 -11.03 -22.57
C PRO A 224 0.13 -10.24 -22.96
N THR A 225 1.19 -10.30 -22.15
CA THR A 225 2.44 -9.57 -22.41
C THR A 225 3.01 -9.85 -23.80
N GLU A 226 2.95 -11.08 -24.28
CA GLU A 226 3.41 -11.44 -25.62
C GLU A 226 2.60 -10.74 -26.72
N GLU A 227 1.30 -10.63 -26.56
CA GLU A 227 0.43 -9.89 -27.48
C GLU A 227 0.73 -8.39 -27.50
N ARG A 228 0.95 -7.79 -26.33
CA ARG A 228 1.42 -6.39 -26.22
C ARG A 228 2.76 -6.18 -26.96
N LEU A 229 3.71 -7.08 -26.78
CA LEU A 229 4.99 -7.02 -27.52
C LEU A 229 4.77 -7.07 -29.03
N ARG A 230 3.86 -7.93 -29.53
CA ARG A 230 3.51 -7.98 -30.96
C ARG A 230 2.88 -6.68 -31.46
N MET A 231 1.94 -6.12 -30.70
CA MET A 231 1.26 -4.87 -31.03
C MET A 231 2.22 -3.70 -31.23
N TYR A 232 3.32 -3.68 -30.47
CA TYR A 232 4.34 -2.62 -30.56
C TYR A 232 5.58 -3.02 -31.38
N ASN A 233 5.58 -4.17 -32.08
CA ASN A 233 6.73 -4.71 -32.82
C ASN A 233 7.98 -4.91 -31.95
N LEU A 234 7.82 -5.32 -30.71
CA LEU A 234 8.87 -5.52 -29.72
C LEU A 234 9.17 -7.00 -29.45
N LEU A 235 8.48 -7.91 -30.14
CA LEU A 235 8.73 -9.35 -29.96
C LEU A 235 10.13 -9.72 -30.43
N SER A 236 10.93 -10.28 -29.55
CA SER A 236 12.33 -10.63 -29.84
C SER A 236 12.74 -11.89 -29.07
N PRO A 237 13.60 -12.75 -29.61
CA PRO A 237 14.15 -13.88 -28.87
C PRO A 237 15.01 -13.47 -27.66
N LYS A 238 15.42 -12.21 -27.56
CA LYS A 238 16.15 -11.67 -26.42
C LYS A 238 15.23 -11.40 -25.21
N ILE A 239 13.91 -11.43 -25.39
CA ILE A 239 12.94 -11.16 -24.32
C ILE A 239 12.40 -12.47 -23.77
N ILE A 240 12.57 -12.66 -22.46
CA ILE A 240 12.07 -13.81 -21.72
C ILE A 240 10.93 -13.34 -20.82
N ILE A 241 9.72 -13.79 -21.12
CA ILE A 241 8.49 -13.38 -20.42
C ILE A 241 8.25 -14.30 -19.22
N HIS A 242 7.97 -13.71 -18.05
CA HIS A 242 7.55 -14.39 -16.85
C HIS A 242 6.20 -13.81 -16.44
N SER A 243 5.11 -14.48 -16.82
CA SER A 243 3.74 -14.02 -16.51
C SER A 243 3.36 -14.36 -15.07
N PHE A 244 2.97 -13.36 -14.30
CA PHE A 244 2.50 -13.45 -12.91
C PHE A 244 3.31 -14.47 -12.06
N PRO A 245 4.64 -14.34 -11.97
CA PRO A 245 5.44 -15.26 -11.19
C PRO A 245 5.04 -15.19 -9.70
N ASP A 246 5.02 -16.34 -9.03
CA ASP A 246 4.96 -16.35 -7.58
C ASP A 246 6.21 -15.72 -6.96
N ARG A 247 6.19 -15.48 -5.64
CA ARG A 247 7.29 -14.81 -4.94
C ARG A 247 8.63 -15.52 -5.09
N ASP A 248 8.64 -16.84 -5.03
CA ASP A 248 9.87 -17.62 -5.09
C ASP A 248 10.49 -17.57 -6.50
N VAL A 249 9.64 -17.67 -7.53
CA VAL A 249 10.08 -17.52 -8.94
C VAL A 249 10.58 -16.09 -9.19
N TYR A 250 9.85 -15.09 -8.74
CA TYR A 250 10.26 -13.68 -8.85
C TYR A 250 11.64 -13.44 -8.22
N LEU A 251 11.83 -13.88 -6.97
CA LEU A 251 13.10 -13.71 -6.26
C LEU A 251 14.25 -14.48 -6.91
N ARG A 252 13.99 -15.67 -7.44
CA ARG A 252 15.01 -16.44 -8.18
C ARG A 252 15.46 -15.68 -9.42
N ILE A 253 14.53 -15.08 -10.18
CA ILE A 253 14.88 -14.26 -11.35
C ILE A 253 15.67 -13.03 -10.92
N LEU A 254 15.17 -12.27 -9.94
CA LEU A 254 15.79 -11.06 -9.43
C LEU A 254 17.23 -11.33 -8.95
N LYS A 255 17.42 -12.33 -8.11
CA LYS A 255 18.74 -12.64 -7.53
C LYS A 255 19.75 -13.18 -8.54
N ASN A 256 19.28 -13.75 -9.64
CA ASN A 256 20.11 -14.29 -10.72
C ASN A 256 20.21 -13.37 -11.95
N CYS A 257 19.62 -12.19 -11.95
CA CYS A 257 19.88 -11.19 -12.99
C CYS A 257 21.20 -10.45 -12.70
N ASN A 258 21.81 -9.93 -13.78
CA ASN A 258 23.02 -9.11 -13.67
C ASN A 258 22.66 -7.66 -13.34
N VAL A 259 21.61 -7.12 -13.99
CA VAL A 259 21.19 -5.74 -13.85
C VAL A 259 19.66 -5.67 -13.76
N PHE A 260 19.17 -4.91 -12.80
CA PHE A 260 17.75 -4.58 -12.68
C PHE A 260 17.42 -3.26 -13.38
N LEU A 261 16.25 -3.19 -14.03
CA LEU A 261 15.80 -1.99 -14.75
C LEU A 261 14.52 -1.42 -14.15
N SER A 262 14.48 -0.10 -13.92
CA SER A 262 13.31 0.62 -13.45
C SER A 262 13.32 2.09 -13.87
N CYS A 263 13.12 2.36 -15.16
CA CYS A 263 13.08 3.72 -15.71
C CYS A 263 11.66 4.31 -15.69
N SER A 264 11.00 4.27 -14.54
CA SER A 264 9.66 4.80 -14.35
C SER A 264 9.60 6.32 -14.45
N ARG A 265 8.47 6.85 -14.93
CA ARG A 265 8.17 8.30 -14.96
C ARG A 265 7.78 8.85 -13.59
N GLY A 266 7.28 8.01 -12.69
CA GLY A 266 6.87 8.43 -11.34
C GLY A 266 6.70 7.25 -10.40
N GLU A 267 7.18 7.41 -9.17
CA GLU A 267 7.12 6.41 -8.12
C GLU A 267 6.89 7.07 -6.76
N GLY A 268 6.00 6.51 -5.98
CA GLY A 268 5.89 6.89 -4.57
C GLY A 268 7.07 6.37 -3.76
N TRP A 269 7.47 5.10 -4.03
CA TRP A 269 8.64 4.44 -3.45
C TRP A 269 9.41 3.63 -4.49
N ASN A 270 8.85 2.65 -5.10
CA ASN A 270 9.44 1.64 -5.99
C ASN A 270 9.97 0.40 -5.26
N ILE A 271 9.06 -0.43 -4.75
CA ILE A 271 9.39 -1.66 -4.02
C ILE A 271 10.35 -2.57 -4.83
N PRO A 272 10.14 -2.87 -6.13
CA PRO A 272 11.05 -3.75 -6.87
C PRO A 272 12.48 -3.22 -6.97
N LEU A 273 12.67 -1.90 -7.11
CA LEU A 273 14.00 -1.29 -7.08
C LEU A 273 14.66 -1.45 -5.70
N ALA A 274 13.91 -1.22 -4.62
CA ALA A 274 14.41 -1.40 -3.27
C ALA A 274 14.83 -2.86 -2.99
N GLU A 275 14.04 -3.83 -3.47
CA GLU A 275 14.36 -5.26 -3.38
C GLU A 275 15.65 -5.61 -4.17
N ALA A 276 15.82 -5.05 -5.36
CA ALA A 276 17.03 -5.25 -6.16
C ALA A 276 18.29 -4.70 -5.45
N LEU A 277 18.18 -3.51 -4.87
CA LEU A 277 19.27 -2.90 -4.09
C LEU A 277 19.59 -3.70 -2.83
N ALA A 278 18.59 -4.23 -2.15
CA ALA A 278 18.77 -5.12 -0.99
C ALA A 278 19.47 -6.43 -1.38
N CYS A 279 19.19 -6.96 -2.56
CA CYS A 279 19.86 -8.13 -3.13
C CYS A 279 21.28 -7.81 -3.66
N GLY A 280 21.73 -6.55 -3.58
CA GLY A 280 23.03 -6.12 -4.11
C GLY A 280 23.14 -6.22 -5.63
N ILE A 281 22.01 -6.09 -6.34
CA ILE A 281 21.95 -6.14 -7.80
C ILE A 281 22.17 -4.73 -8.37
N PRO A 282 23.13 -4.55 -9.30
CA PRO A 282 23.26 -3.33 -10.07
C PRO A 282 21.91 -2.91 -10.67
N SER A 283 21.48 -1.67 -10.40
CA SER A 283 20.14 -1.23 -10.75
C SER A 283 20.16 0.07 -11.51
N ILE A 284 19.58 0.06 -12.71
CA ILE A 284 19.35 1.25 -13.54
C ILE A 284 17.99 1.81 -13.15
N TYR A 285 17.93 3.09 -12.83
CA TYR A 285 16.71 3.77 -12.39
C TYR A 285 16.63 5.21 -12.91
N SER A 286 15.44 5.78 -13.06
CA SER A 286 15.26 7.20 -13.38
C SER A 286 15.50 8.06 -12.15
N LYS A 287 16.27 9.17 -12.30
CA LYS A 287 16.58 10.13 -11.23
C LYS A 287 15.41 11.10 -10.98
N GLY A 288 14.22 10.55 -10.70
CA GLY A 288 12.99 11.31 -10.46
C GLY A 288 12.16 10.74 -9.33
N SER A 289 11.23 11.56 -8.84
CA SER A 289 10.19 11.21 -7.87
C SER A 289 10.68 10.54 -6.56
N GLY A 290 9.80 9.77 -5.90
CA GLY A 290 10.05 9.23 -4.55
C GLY A 290 11.22 8.25 -4.45
N GLN A 291 11.57 7.53 -5.51
CA GLN A 291 12.69 6.57 -5.47
C GLN A 291 14.06 7.23 -5.20
N LEU A 292 14.20 8.55 -5.41
CA LEU A 292 15.42 9.27 -5.06
C LEU A 292 15.71 9.28 -3.55
N GLU A 293 14.72 9.05 -2.71
CA GLU A 293 14.87 8.96 -1.25
C GLU A 293 15.94 7.93 -0.87
N PHE A 294 16.06 6.85 -1.64
CA PHE A 294 16.98 5.75 -1.32
C PHE A 294 17.95 5.39 -2.46
N ALA A 295 17.65 5.75 -3.72
CA ALA A 295 18.45 5.33 -4.86
C ALA A 295 19.51 6.36 -5.29
N SER A 296 19.43 7.61 -4.82
CA SER A 296 20.29 8.73 -5.24
C SER A 296 21.80 8.48 -5.08
N GLU A 297 22.20 7.60 -4.16
CA GLU A 297 23.60 7.25 -3.92
C GLU A 297 24.16 6.17 -4.87
N TYR A 298 23.33 5.60 -5.75
CA TYR A 298 23.73 4.53 -6.66
C TYR A 298 24.09 5.07 -8.06
N PRO A 299 25.10 4.46 -8.73
CA PRO A 299 25.72 5.12 -9.89
C PRO A 299 24.95 5.03 -11.19
N LEU A 300 24.01 4.08 -11.36
CA LEU A 300 23.34 3.81 -12.63
C LEU A 300 22.02 4.58 -12.80
N GLY A 301 21.98 5.83 -12.36
CA GLY A 301 20.81 6.68 -12.50
C GLY A 301 20.73 7.33 -13.87
N VAL A 302 19.56 7.30 -14.50
CA VAL A 302 19.20 7.96 -15.76
C VAL A 302 18.58 9.33 -15.44
N ASP A 303 19.11 10.38 -16.03
CA ASP A 303 18.62 11.74 -15.81
C ASP A 303 17.19 11.92 -16.38
N ILE A 304 16.47 12.86 -15.81
CA ILE A 304 15.16 13.27 -16.32
C ILE A 304 15.36 14.28 -17.44
N LEU A 305 14.74 14.00 -18.59
CA LEU A 305 14.79 14.90 -19.76
C LEU A 305 13.87 16.10 -19.56
N LYS A 306 12.65 15.87 -19.10
CA LYS A 306 11.62 16.89 -18.89
C LYS A 306 10.47 16.37 -18.05
N LYS A 307 9.63 17.27 -17.57
CA LYS A 307 8.32 16.93 -17.05
C LYS A 307 7.29 16.84 -18.16
N ILE A 308 6.42 15.84 -18.10
CA ILE A 308 5.30 15.65 -19.02
C ILE A 308 4.01 15.49 -18.23
N PRO A 309 2.85 15.83 -18.79
CA PRO A 309 1.57 15.61 -18.10
C PRO A 309 1.43 14.16 -17.66
N ALA A 310 0.99 13.98 -16.44
CA ALA A 310 0.62 12.66 -15.95
C ALA A 310 -0.55 12.13 -16.77
N TYR A 311 -0.40 10.96 -17.34
CA TYR A 311 -1.43 10.30 -18.12
C TYR A 311 -1.56 8.86 -17.65
N HIS A 312 -2.77 8.46 -17.34
CA HIS A 312 -3.11 7.08 -17.05
C HIS A 312 -4.08 6.58 -18.10
N GLU A 313 -3.60 5.78 -19.04
CA GLU A 313 -4.44 5.12 -20.03
C GLU A 313 -5.52 4.26 -19.37
N GLU A 314 -5.24 3.80 -18.17
CA GLU A 314 -6.00 2.78 -17.47
C GLU A 314 -6.78 3.33 -16.27
N ASP A 315 -6.49 4.57 -15.83
CA ASP A 315 -7.10 5.14 -14.62
C ASP A 315 -7.26 6.66 -14.75
N LYS A 316 -8.40 7.10 -15.26
CA LYS A 316 -8.72 8.52 -15.42
C LYS A 316 -8.70 9.32 -14.11
N TYR A 317 -8.67 8.62 -12.96
CA TYR A 317 -8.70 9.23 -11.63
C TYR A 317 -7.32 9.68 -11.12
N PHE A 318 -6.24 9.34 -11.80
CA PHE A 318 -4.86 9.62 -11.34
C PHE A 318 -4.05 10.52 -12.28
N ALA A 319 -4.70 11.21 -13.19
CA ALA A 319 -4.04 11.95 -14.27
C ALA A 319 -3.80 13.43 -13.95
N ASP A 320 -3.56 13.78 -12.67
CA ASP A 320 -3.28 15.16 -12.29
C ASP A 320 -1.78 15.43 -12.20
N GLY A 321 -1.37 16.63 -12.61
CA GLY A 321 0.01 17.10 -12.52
C GLY A 321 0.93 16.55 -13.61
N TYR A 322 2.19 16.39 -13.23
CA TYR A 322 3.27 16.02 -14.14
C TYR A 322 4.06 14.84 -13.56
N VAL A 323 4.66 14.08 -14.47
CA VAL A 323 5.63 13.03 -14.18
C VAL A 323 6.95 13.32 -14.89
N ASP A 324 8.00 12.62 -14.50
CA ASP A 324 9.36 12.83 -14.93
C ASP A 324 9.69 11.91 -16.12
N GLU A 325 9.80 12.46 -17.33
CA GLU A 325 10.21 11.69 -18.53
C GLU A 325 11.69 11.35 -18.45
N PRO A 326 12.09 10.07 -18.36
CA PRO A 326 13.49 9.69 -18.37
C PRO A 326 14.17 10.02 -19.71
N ASN A 327 15.46 10.31 -19.67
CA ASN A 327 16.26 10.47 -20.88
C ASN A 327 16.59 9.07 -21.49
N PHE A 328 15.77 8.61 -22.43
CA PHE A 328 15.95 7.30 -23.06
C PHE A 328 17.18 7.18 -23.94
N GLU A 329 17.76 8.30 -24.43
CA GLU A 329 19.07 8.28 -25.11
C GLU A 329 20.16 7.93 -24.10
N MET A 330 20.18 8.61 -22.96
CA MET A 330 21.09 8.29 -21.85
C MET A 330 20.85 6.88 -21.31
N LEU A 331 19.61 6.37 -21.30
CA LEU A 331 19.33 4.99 -20.90
C LEU A 331 20.11 3.99 -21.75
N SER A 332 20.18 4.21 -23.06
CA SER A 332 20.96 3.32 -23.96
C SER A 332 22.45 3.32 -23.60
N GLU A 333 23.01 4.47 -23.24
CA GLU A 333 24.41 4.57 -22.79
C GLU A 333 24.63 3.85 -21.45
N VAL A 334 23.73 4.05 -20.48
CA VAL A 334 23.81 3.43 -19.16
C VAL A 334 23.61 1.90 -19.25
N LEU A 335 22.75 1.41 -20.13
CA LEU A 335 22.57 -0.02 -20.42
C LEU A 335 23.90 -0.63 -20.91
N LEU A 336 24.53 0.00 -21.91
CA LEU A 336 25.78 -0.50 -22.46
C LEU A 336 26.95 -0.40 -21.45
N ASP A 337 26.99 0.65 -20.67
CA ASP A 337 28.00 0.83 -19.62
C ASP A 337 27.83 -0.19 -18.49
N SER A 338 26.60 -0.46 -18.06
CA SER A 338 26.31 -1.47 -17.04
C SER A 338 26.72 -2.89 -17.47
N TYR A 339 26.60 -3.20 -18.77
CA TYR A 339 27.07 -4.45 -19.36
C TYR A 339 28.59 -4.54 -19.37
N LYS A 340 29.27 -3.50 -19.89
CA LYS A 340 30.73 -3.48 -20.02
C LYS A 340 31.46 -3.45 -18.69
N ASN A 341 30.93 -2.70 -17.72
CA ASN A 341 31.54 -2.43 -16.42
C ASN A 341 30.84 -3.14 -15.26
N TYR A 342 30.12 -4.24 -15.54
CA TYR A 342 29.31 -4.98 -14.57
C TYR A 342 30.02 -5.28 -13.26
N SER A 343 31.26 -5.78 -13.30
CA SER A 343 32.00 -6.17 -12.10
C SER A 343 32.21 -5.02 -11.14
N THR A 344 32.42 -3.81 -11.66
CA THR A 344 32.56 -2.58 -10.85
C THR A 344 31.24 -2.25 -10.17
N TYR A 345 30.15 -2.23 -10.92
CA TYR A 345 28.82 -1.91 -10.38
C TYR A 345 28.34 -2.97 -9.39
N LYS A 346 28.58 -4.25 -9.67
CA LYS A 346 28.26 -5.34 -8.74
C LYS A 346 28.96 -5.17 -7.40
N LYS A 347 30.26 -4.84 -7.43
CA LYS A 347 31.03 -4.58 -6.21
C LYS A 347 30.44 -3.41 -5.39
N ILE A 348 30.10 -2.29 -6.04
CA ILE A 348 29.53 -1.11 -5.39
C ILE A 348 28.19 -1.47 -4.71
N HIS A 349 27.30 -2.16 -5.43
CA HIS A 349 25.98 -2.51 -4.90
C HIS A 349 26.07 -3.50 -3.74
N LEU A 350 26.93 -4.51 -3.85
CA LEU A 350 27.19 -5.46 -2.74
C LEU A 350 27.77 -4.78 -1.50
N GLN A 351 28.62 -3.78 -1.65
CA GLN A 351 29.16 -3.03 -0.51
C GLN A 351 28.08 -2.20 0.22
N LYS A 352 27.05 -1.73 -0.51
CA LYS A 352 26.00 -0.89 0.04
C LYS A 352 24.78 -1.67 0.56
N CYS A 353 24.54 -2.92 0.09
CA CYS A 353 23.28 -3.62 0.35
C CYS A 353 23.00 -3.86 1.83
N GLN A 354 23.99 -4.21 2.65
CA GLN A 354 23.79 -4.45 4.09
C GLN A 354 23.35 -3.17 4.83
N HIS A 355 23.99 -2.05 4.51
CA HIS A 355 23.58 -0.76 5.06
C HIS A 355 22.18 -0.38 4.59
N PHE A 356 21.85 -0.63 3.32
CA PHE A 356 20.53 -0.42 2.77
C PHE A 356 19.46 -1.25 3.50
N ILE A 357 19.68 -2.56 3.63
CA ILE A 357 18.77 -3.46 4.37
C ILE A 357 18.54 -2.95 5.79
N SER A 358 19.61 -2.58 6.52
CA SER A 358 19.49 -2.15 7.92
C SER A 358 18.60 -0.92 8.12
N LYS A 359 18.49 -0.06 7.10
CA LYS A 359 17.61 1.13 7.11
C LYS A 359 16.14 0.81 6.90
N TYR A 360 15.83 -0.22 6.09
CA TYR A 360 14.52 -0.44 5.52
C TYR A 360 13.91 -1.80 5.85
N THR A 361 14.33 -2.47 6.92
CA THR A 361 13.63 -3.67 7.38
C THR A 361 12.22 -3.33 7.84
N TRP A 362 11.25 -4.23 7.62
CA TRP A 362 9.89 -4.07 8.14
C TRP A 362 9.85 -3.78 9.64
N ASN A 363 10.72 -4.41 10.42
CA ASN A 363 10.82 -4.12 11.85
C ASN A 363 11.21 -2.67 12.14
N LYS A 364 12.19 -2.13 11.40
CA LYS A 364 12.64 -0.74 11.58
C LYS A 364 11.56 0.26 11.17
N VAL A 365 11.02 0.14 9.97
CA VAL A 365 10.05 1.12 9.45
C VAL A 365 8.72 1.05 10.19
N SER A 366 8.31 -0.14 10.68
CA SER A 366 7.10 -0.26 11.51
C SER A 366 7.32 0.30 12.91
N LYS A 367 8.55 0.23 13.44
CA LYS A 367 8.89 0.93 14.68
C LYS A 367 8.81 2.45 14.47
N ASP A 368 9.32 2.95 13.34
CA ASP A 368 9.22 4.38 13.01
C ASP A 368 7.76 4.81 12.87
N LEU A 369 6.92 3.98 12.23
CA LEU A 369 5.47 4.20 12.15
C LEU A 369 4.85 4.26 13.56
N PHE A 370 5.16 3.29 14.42
CA PHE A 370 4.67 3.28 15.79
C PHE A 370 5.11 4.53 16.55
N ASP A 371 6.37 4.96 16.41
CA ASP A 371 6.90 6.14 17.09
C ASP A 371 6.22 7.42 16.62
N VAL A 372 5.92 7.56 15.33
CA VAL A 372 5.12 8.66 14.77
C VAL A 372 3.73 8.67 15.39
N ILE A 373 3.04 7.55 15.39
CA ILE A 373 1.69 7.42 15.98
C ILE A 373 1.73 7.73 17.48
N ASN A 374 2.68 7.17 18.19
CA ASN A 374 2.82 7.35 19.63
C ASN A 374 3.17 8.81 20.01
N LYS A 375 4.02 9.47 19.24
CA LYS A 375 4.36 10.89 19.42
C LYS A 375 3.13 11.79 19.27
N ARG A 376 2.26 11.50 18.31
CA ARG A 376 1.08 12.31 18.04
C ARG A 376 -0.09 12.02 18.99
N TYR A 377 -0.27 10.74 19.33
CA TYR A 377 -1.48 10.27 19.99
C TYR A 377 -1.22 9.45 21.26
N GLY A 378 0.01 9.13 21.62
CA GLY A 378 0.35 8.33 22.78
C GLY A 378 0.10 9.01 24.12
N SER A 379 0.03 10.32 24.14
CA SER A 379 -0.33 11.12 25.33
C SER A 379 -1.83 11.40 25.44
N ILE A 380 -2.64 10.92 24.51
CA ILE A 380 -4.09 10.86 24.72
C ILE A 380 -4.28 9.87 25.86
N SER A 381 -4.22 10.42 27.07
CA SER A 381 -4.20 9.66 28.31
C SER A 381 -5.53 8.95 28.49
N LEU A 382 -5.48 7.67 28.41
CA LEU A 382 -6.58 6.73 28.59
C LEU A 382 -6.79 6.42 30.08
N ASN A 383 -6.53 7.39 30.94
CA ASN A 383 -6.70 7.21 32.37
C ASN A 383 -8.16 7.11 32.82
N ASN A 384 -9.09 7.12 31.87
CA ASN A 384 -10.51 6.90 32.17
C ASN A 384 -10.99 5.73 31.30
N GLN A 385 -11.13 4.58 31.89
CA GLN A 385 -11.78 3.41 31.26
C GLN A 385 -13.28 3.73 31.08
N GLY A 386 -13.60 4.32 29.95
CA GLY A 386 -14.98 4.49 29.53
C GLY A 386 -15.39 3.28 28.66
N TYR A 387 -16.59 2.84 28.81
CA TYR A 387 -17.15 1.76 27.99
C TYR A 387 -18.59 2.10 27.64
N ILE A 388 -19.01 1.61 26.45
CA ILE A 388 -20.43 1.49 26.14
C ILE A 388 -20.85 0.12 26.65
N LYS A 389 -21.77 0.13 27.58
CA LYS A 389 -22.33 -1.10 28.16
C LYS A 389 -23.67 -1.39 27.50
N PHE A 390 -23.75 -2.54 26.85
CA PHE A 390 -25.02 -3.10 26.44
C PHE A 390 -25.75 -3.62 27.69
N HIS A 391 -27.01 -3.26 27.84
CA HIS A 391 -27.80 -3.71 28.98
C HIS A 391 -28.76 -4.84 28.58
N ARG A 392 -29.63 -4.58 27.63
CA ARG A 392 -30.68 -5.52 27.26
C ARG A 392 -31.40 -5.10 25.98
N PHE A 393 -32.09 -6.02 25.38
CA PHE A 393 -33.18 -5.69 24.47
C PHE A 393 -34.42 -5.25 25.28
N SER A 394 -35.30 -4.43 24.68
CA SER A 394 -36.62 -4.16 25.24
C SER A 394 -37.43 -5.47 25.29
N GLU A 395 -38.43 -5.55 26.16
CA GLU A 395 -39.26 -6.74 26.33
C GLU A 395 -39.94 -7.16 25.01
N ASP A 396 -40.25 -6.23 24.16
CA ASP A 396 -40.84 -6.43 22.85
C ASP A 396 -39.80 -6.65 21.73
N LEU A 397 -38.49 -6.70 22.05
CA LEU A 397 -37.35 -6.80 21.13
C LEU A 397 -37.24 -5.64 20.13
N ASN A 398 -37.91 -4.52 20.39
CA ASN A 398 -37.92 -3.37 19.49
C ASN A 398 -36.96 -2.24 19.92
N GLY A 399 -36.21 -2.43 20.98
CA GLY A 399 -35.24 -1.45 21.50
C GLY A 399 -34.02 -2.09 22.13
N ILE A 400 -32.95 -1.38 22.15
CA ILE A 400 -31.68 -1.78 22.73
C ILE A 400 -31.24 -0.72 23.74
N PHE A 401 -30.86 -1.16 24.90
CA PHE A 401 -30.43 -0.27 25.98
C PHE A 401 -28.92 -0.25 26.12
N PHE A 402 -28.34 0.96 26.14
CA PHE A 402 -26.92 1.19 26.31
C PHE A 402 -26.65 2.25 27.36
N SER A 403 -25.47 2.25 27.92
CA SER A 403 -24.91 3.39 28.63
C SER A 403 -23.44 3.57 28.31
N GLN A 404 -22.93 4.77 28.49
CA GLN A 404 -21.51 5.06 28.39
C GLN A 404 -21.03 5.82 29.65
N SER A 405 -19.75 5.66 29.99
CA SER A 405 -19.19 6.21 31.21
C SER A 405 -18.01 7.15 30.99
N TYR A 406 -17.71 7.49 29.77
CA TYR A 406 -16.44 8.15 29.45
C TYR A 406 -16.57 9.67 29.27
N PHE A 407 -17.40 10.12 28.34
CA PHE A 407 -17.60 11.55 28.10
C PHE A 407 -18.84 12.07 28.82
N ASP A 408 -18.88 13.37 29.09
CA ASP A 408 -20.12 13.98 29.56
C ASP A 408 -21.25 13.82 28.54
N SER A 409 -20.90 13.84 27.25
CA SER A 409 -21.75 13.39 26.13
C SER A 409 -20.90 12.87 25.00
N CYS A 410 -21.38 11.90 24.22
CA CYS A 410 -20.76 11.46 23.01
C CYS A 410 -21.79 11.18 21.92
N LYS A 411 -21.38 11.39 20.67
CA LYS A 411 -22.18 11.01 19.50
C LYS A 411 -21.91 9.56 19.17
N VAL A 412 -22.95 8.76 19.06
CA VAL A 412 -22.84 7.31 18.78
C VAL A 412 -23.61 6.98 17.52
N TYR A 413 -22.95 6.29 16.61
CA TYR A 413 -23.61 5.65 15.47
C TYR A 413 -23.98 4.23 15.83
N ILE A 414 -25.23 3.88 15.59
CA ILE A 414 -25.71 2.52 15.77
C ILE A 414 -26.25 2.01 14.46
N GLU A 415 -25.75 0.88 14.05
CA GLU A 415 -26.16 0.16 12.86
C GLU A 415 -26.48 -1.27 13.28
N ILE A 416 -27.68 -1.73 12.96
CA ILE A 416 -28.13 -3.10 13.29
C ILE A 416 -28.44 -3.80 11.97
N THR A 417 -27.80 -4.95 11.76
CA THR A 417 -28.03 -5.81 10.60
C THR A 417 -28.57 -7.15 11.04
N ASN A 418 -29.30 -7.83 10.16
CA ASN A 418 -29.68 -9.23 10.38
C ASN A 418 -28.56 -10.20 10.01
N GLU A 419 -28.81 -11.49 10.20
CA GLU A 419 -27.88 -12.57 9.86
C GLU A 419 -27.48 -12.62 8.37
N ASN A 420 -28.27 -12.00 7.51
CA ASN A 420 -28.00 -11.91 6.07
C ASN A 420 -27.26 -10.63 5.67
N GLY A 421 -26.98 -9.73 6.64
CA GLY A 421 -26.33 -8.43 6.39
C GLY A 421 -27.29 -7.33 5.96
N ASP A 422 -28.62 -7.53 6.00
CA ASP A 422 -29.58 -6.48 5.70
C ASP A 422 -29.61 -5.46 6.84
N LEU A 423 -29.52 -4.17 6.50
CA LEU A 423 -29.57 -3.08 7.46
C LEU A 423 -30.98 -2.93 8.05
N TYR A 424 -31.10 -3.10 9.34
CA TYR A 424 -32.36 -2.92 10.07
C TYR A 424 -32.52 -1.56 10.68
N PHE A 425 -31.40 -0.97 11.10
CA PHE A 425 -31.44 0.25 11.89
C PHE A 425 -30.13 1.01 11.76
N PHE A 426 -30.27 2.31 11.54
CA PHE A 426 -29.17 3.27 11.58
C PHE A 426 -29.64 4.51 12.34
N ASN A 427 -28.92 4.92 13.36
CA ASN A 427 -29.19 6.17 14.06
C ASN A 427 -27.92 6.84 14.55
N ASP A 428 -27.99 8.15 14.59
CA ASP A 428 -26.99 9.06 15.11
C ASP A 428 -27.53 9.69 16.40
N LEU A 429 -26.91 9.37 17.53
CA LEU A 429 -27.39 9.76 18.82
C LEU A 429 -26.32 10.41 19.66
N ILE A 430 -26.72 11.41 20.47
CA ILE A 430 -25.88 11.95 21.52
C ILE A 430 -26.19 11.22 22.82
N MET A 431 -25.22 10.45 23.31
CA MET A 431 -25.31 9.74 24.59
C MET A 431 -24.72 10.58 25.72
N MET A 432 -25.47 10.72 26.79
CA MET A 432 -25.02 11.39 28.05
C MET A 432 -24.30 10.37 28.94
N LYS A 433 -23.31 10.83 29.68
CA LYS A 433 -22.54 10.03 30.64
C LYS A 433 -23.41 9.43 31.72
N ASN A 434 -23.22 8.13 31.96
CA ASN A 434 -23.92 7.37 32.98
C ASN A 434 -25.46 7.39 32.89
N VAL A 435 -25.99 7.72 31.71
CA VAL A 435 -27.44 7.68 31.44
C VAL A 435 -27.70 6.44 30.57
N GLU A 436 -28.72 5.69 30.93
CA GLU A 436 -29.21 4.60 30.10
C GLU A 436 -30.02 5.21 28.94
N HIS A 437 -29.60 4.89 27.72
CA HIS A 437 -30.27 5.30 26.50
C HIS A 437 -30.97 4.11 25.87
N CYS A 438 -32.22 4.32 25.47
CA CYS A 438 -32.99 3.33 24.72
C CYS A 438 -33.08 3.73 23.28
N PHE A 439 -32.70 2.81 22.43
CA PHE A 439 -32.85 2.93 20.98
C PHE A 439 -33.91 1.96 20.51
N GLY A 440 -34.81 2.48 19.72
CA GLY A 440 -35.79 1.67 19.09
C GLY A 440 -35.81 1.90 17.60
N SER A 441 -36.22 0.89 16.81
CA SER A 441 -36.39 1.00 15.36
C SER A 441 -37.84 0.85 14.96
N GLU A 442 -38.27 1.45 13.85
CA GLU A 442 -39.49 1.02 13.19
C GLU A 442 -39.21 -0.24 12.37
N VAL A 443 -39.62 -1.39 12.89
CA VAL A 443 -39.64 -2.61 12.08
C VAL A 443 -41.09 -2.82 11.64
N GLN A 444 -41.29 -2.86 10.32
CA GLN A 444 -42.62 -3.12 9.71
C GLN A 444 -43.73 -2.13 10.11
N GLY A 445 -43.43 -0.82 10.16
CA GLY A 445 -44.45 0.21 10.34
C GLY A 445 -44.88 0.46 11.78
N LYS A 446 -44.15 -0.10 12.78
CA LYS A 446 -44.33 0.25 14.19
C LYS A 446 -43.28 1.26 14.64
N LYS A 447 -43.76 2.37 15.21
CA LYS A 447 -42.92 3.43 15.77
C LYS A 447 -42.13 2.93 16.96
N ILE A 448 -40.87 3.30 17.02
CA ILE A 448 -39.94 2.99 18.07
C ILE A 448 -39.41 4.28 18.67
N PHE A 449 -39.35 4.30 19.99
CA PHE A 449 -39.10 5.50 20.76
C PHE A 449 -37.63 5.85 20.88
N THR A 450 -37.30 7.13 20.66
CA THR A 450 -36.07 7.77 21.13
C THR A 450 -36.17 8.14 22.57
#